data_b79ae994bd258b08315cc5f0521fb631
#
_entry.id   b79ae994bd258b08315cc5f0521fb631
#
_cell.length_a   1.000
_cell.length_b   1.000
_cell.length_c   1.000
_cell.angle_alpha   90.00
_cell.angle_beta   90.00
_cell.angle_gamma   90.00
#
_symmetry.space_group_name_H-M   'P 1'
#
loop_
_entity.id
_entity.type
_entity.pdbx_description
1 polymer ?
#
loop_
_entity_poly.entity_id
_entity_poly.type
_entity_poly.pdbx_seq_one_letter_code
_entity_poly.pdbx_strand_id
1 'polypeptide(L)'
;MKMLSIEEELKNNSYPGRGIVIGKTQDGTKAVTAYFIMGRSENSRNRVFVEEGEGIRTQAFDPAKLEDPSLIIYAPVRVLGNKTIVTNGDQTDTIYEGMDKQMTFEQSLRSREFEPDGPNYTPRISGVMHIENGTYNYAMSILKSNNGNPESCCRYTFAYENPVAGEGHFIHTYMCDGNPLPSFEGEPKLIGIPNDMDEFTETLWHSLNEDNKVSLFVRYILSLIHI
;
A
#
# COMPACT_ATOMS: atom_id res chain seq x y z
N MET A 1 6.35 -20.24 3.43
CA MET A 1 5.42 -19.39 4.23
C MET A 1 4.03 -19.99 4.12
N LYS A 2 3.19 -19.97 5.16
CA LYS A 2 1.80 -20.44 5.07
C LYS A 2 0.95 -19.31 4.46
N MET A 3 0.11 -19.63 3.48
CA MET A 3 -0.87 -18.70 2.93
C MET A 3 -1.94 -18.39 3.99
N LEU A 4 -2.20 -17.11 4.21
CA LEU A 4 -3.16 -16.60 5.18
C LEU A 4 -4.44 -16.13 4.48
N SER A 5 -5.55 -16.13 5.19
CA SER A 5 -6.78 -15.50 4.73
C SER A 5 -6.70 -14.00 5.00
N ILE A 6 -6.74 -13.18 3.96
CA ILE A 6 -6.77 -11.71 4.12
C ILE A 6 -7.99 -11.27 4.93
N GLU A 7 -9.12 -11.95 4.76
CA GLU A 7 -10.34 -11.71 5.52
C GLU A 7 -10.12 -11.88 7.03
N GLU A 8 -9.50 -13.01 7.43
CA GLU A 8 -9.20 -13.26 8.85
C GLU A 8 -8.17 -12.28 9.40
N GLU A 9 -7.13 -11.97 8.62
CA GLU A 9 -6.10 -11.00 9.00
C GLU A 9 -6.68 -9.61 9.28
N LEU A 10 -7.60 -9.13 8.45
CA LEU A 10 -8.23 -7.83 8.61
C LEU A 10 -9.29 -7.84 9.73
N LYS A 11 -10.10 -8.90 9.84
CA LYS A 11 -11.11 -9.02 10.93
C LYS A 11 -10.47 -9.12 12.31
N ASN A 12 -9.30 -9.75 12.41
CA ASN A 12 -8.58 -9.91 13.68
C ASN A 12 -7.68 -8.70 14.02
N ASN A 13 -7.54 -7.73 13.13
CA ASN A 13 -6.78 -6.52 13.37
C ASN A 13 -7.68 -5.28 13.19
N SER A 14 -8.14 -4.70 14.29
CA SER A 14 -9.05 -3.55 14.27
C SER A 14 -8.44 -2.29 13.65
N TYR A 15 -7.10 -2.19 13.57
CA TYR A 15 -6.41 -1.03 13.01
C TYR A 15 -5.06 -1.35 12.36
N PRO A 16 -5.03 -2.00 11.20
CA PRO A 16 -3.79 -2.14 10.40
C PRO A 16 -3.29 -0.79 9.81
N GLY A 17 -4.08 0.26 9.89
CA GLY A 17 -3.76 1.60 9.43
C GLY A 17 -3.91 1.76 7.92
N ARG A 18 -2.82 1.69 7.18
CA ARG A 18 -2.81 1.64 5.71
C ARG A 18 -2.30 0.27 5.28
N GLY A 19 -2.86 -0.26 4.22
CA GLY A 19 -2.45 -1.57 3.72
C GLY A 19 -2.28 -1.58 2.20
N ILE A 20 -1.24 -2.27 1.74
CA ILE A 20 -0.96 -2.51 0.33
C ILE A 20 -0.98 -4.01 0.09
N VAL A 21 -1.71 -4.44 -0.92
CA VAL A 21 -1.64 -5.79 -1.48
C VAL A 21 -1.10 -5.71 -2.89
N ILE A 22 -0.16 -6.59 -3.24
CA ILE A 22 0.30 -6.81 -4.61
C ILE A 22 0.35 -8.31 -4.85
N GLY A 23 -0.12 -8.78 -6.02
CA GLY A 23 -0.13 -10.20 -6.33
C GLY A 23 -0.56 -10.50 -7.76
N LYS A 24 -0.88 -11.77 -7.98
CA LYS A 24 -1.27 -12.33 -9.28
C LYS A 24 -2.52 -13.20 -9.13
N THR A 25 -3.48 -13.08 -10.04
CA THR A 25 -4.72 -13.87 -10.02
C THR A 25 -4.45 -15.37 -10.12
N GLN A 26 -5.41 -16.21 -9.66
CA GLN A 26 -5.31 -17.68 -9.68
C GLN A 26 -5.11 -18.24 -11.09
N ASP A 27 -5.75 -17.63 -12.10
CA ASP A 27 -5.58 -18.00 -13.51
C ASP A 27 -4.28 -17.47 -14.12
N GLY A 28 -3.50 -16.68 -13.37
CA GLY A 28 -2.22 -16.14 -13.78
C GLY A 28 -2.28 -15.05 -14.84
N THR A 29 -3.49 -14.55 -15.16
CA THR A 29 -3.70 -13.63 -16.29
C THR A 29 -3.59 -12.15 -15.93
N LYS A 30 -3.75 -11.80 -14.65
CA LYS A 30 -3.80 -10.40 -14.19
C LYS A 30 -2.82 -10.15 -13.06
N ALA A 31 -2.14 -9.00 -13.11
CA ALA A 31 -1.48 -8.42 -11.96
C ALA A 31 -2.51 -7.66 -11.12
N VAL A 32 -2.37 -7.72 -9.79
CA VAL A 32 -3.34 -7.17 -8.85
C VAL A 32 -2.65 -6.24 -7.87
N THR A 33 -3.25 -5.07 -7.63
CA THR A 33 -2.88 -4.23 -6.49
C THR A 33 -4.14 -3.72 -5.79
N ALA A 34 -4.05 -3.62 -4.46
CA ALA A 34 -5.04 -2.95 -3.64
C ALA A 34 -4.36 -2.03 -2.64
N TYR A 35 -5.03 -0.93 -2.31
CA TYR A 35 -4.60 0.01 -1.28
C TYR A 35 -5.81 0.49 -0.49
N PHE A 36 -5.71 0.45 0.84
CA PHE A 36 -6.74 1.00 1.72
C PHE A 36 -6.18 1.97 2.76
N ILE A 37 -7.06 2.88 3.18
CA ILE A 37 -6.83 3.80 4.29
C ILE A 37 -7.82 3.52 5.40
N MET A 38 -7.31 3.49 6.63
CA MET A 38 -8.09 3.61 7.86
C MET A 38 -7.68 4.88 8.61
N GLY A 39 -8.59 5.42 9.41
CA GLY A 39 -8.37 6.64 10.18
C GLY A 39 -9.12 6.61 11.50
N ARG A 40 -8.47 7.05 12.60
CA ARG A 40 -9.10 7.19 13.93
C ARG A 40 -9.49 8.62 14.26
N SER A 41 -8.72 9.60 13.79
CA SER A 41 -9.03 11.04 13.98
C SER A 41 -9.96 11.57 12.90
N GLU A 42 -10.69 12.63 13.19
CA GLU A 42 -11.56 13.30 12.22
C GLU A 42 -10.78 13.74 10.97
N ASN A 43 -9.60 14.36 11.14
CA ASN A 43 -8.74 14.75 10.03
C ASN A 43 -8.27 13.55 9.20
N SER A 44 -7.86 12.45 9.83
CA SER A 44 -7.42 11.24 9.11
C SER A 44 -8.55 10.52 8.36
N ARG A 45 -9.81 10.70 8.78
CA ARG A 45 -11.01 10.13 8.13
C ARG A 45 -11.57 11.01 7.02
N ASN A 46 -11.21 12.28 6.99
CA ASN A 46 -11.71 13.27 6.02
C ASN A 46 -11.02 13.13 4.65
N ARG A 47 -11.08 11.92 4.04
CA ARG A 47 -10.42 11.59 2.78
C ARG A 47 -11.25 10.70 1.90
N VAL A 48 -11.17 10.95 0.59
CA VAL A 48 -11.67 10.08 -0.48
C VAL A 48 -10.60 9.90 -1.53
N PHE A 49 -10.68 8.82 -2.31
CA PHE A 49 -9.89 8.65 -3.52
C PHE A 49 -10.63 9.26 -4.71
N VAL A 50 -9.89 10.00 -5.52
CA VAL A 50 -10.33 10.51 -6.81
C VAL A 50 -9.37 10.06 -7.89
N GLU A 51 -9.85 9.84 -9.10
CA GLU A 51 -9.01 9.51 -10.24
C GLU A 51 -8.08 10.68 -10.60
N GLU A 52 -6.83 10.38 -10.90
CA GLU A 52 -5.83 11.33 -11.39
C GLU A 52 -4.99 10.64 -12.47
N GLY A 53 -5.31 10.90 -13.74
CA GLY A 53 -4.69 10.20 -14.86
C GLY A 53 -4.93 8.68 -14.79
N GLU A 54 -3.84 7.90 -14.86
CA GLU A 54 -3.89 6.44 -14.67
C GLU A 54 -3.76 6.01 -13.20
N GLY A 55 -3.67 6.95 -12.28
CA GLY A 55 -3.55 6.73 -10.84
C GLY A 55 -4.74 7.24 -10.06
N ILE A 56 -4.52 7.46 -8.77
CA ILE A 56 -5.49 8.07 -7.85
C ILE A 56 -4.79 9.09 -6.95
N ARG A 57 -5.59 10.05 -6.48
CA ARG A 57 -5.19 11.05 -5.48
C ARG A 57 -6.14 11.00 -4.28
N THR A 58 -5.63 11.28 -3.10
CA THR A 58 -6.49 11.60 -1.96
C THR A 58 -7.00 13.05 -2.07
N GLN A 59 -8.25 13.23 -1.68
CA GLN A 59 -8.89 14.54 -1.58
C GLN A 59 -9.64 14.63 -0.25
N ALA A 60 -9.76 15.83 0.32
CA ALA A 60 -10.64 16.03 1.47
C ALA A 60 -12.10 15.72 1.07
N PHE A 61 -12.77 14.89 1.88
CA PHE A 61 -14.21 14.63 1.72
C PHE A 61 -15.01 15.90 2.00
N ASP A 62 -14.68 16.60 3.09
CA ASP A 62 -15.21 17.91 3.44
C ASP A 62 -14.05 18.91 3.51
N PRO A 63 -13.89 19.79 2.49
CA PRO A 63 -12.81 20.77 2.46
C PRO A 63 -12.83 21.77 3.62
N ALA A 64 -14.01 22.01 4.23
CA ALA A 64 -14.14 22.93 5.35
C ALA A 64 -13.53 22.38 6.65
N LYS A 65 -13.31 21.06 6.72
CA LYS A 65 -12.71 20.35 7.86
C LYS A 65 -11.23 20.00 7.64
N LEU A 66 -10.62 20.49 6.58
CA LEU A 66 -9.21 20.24 6.27
C LEU A 66 -8.32 21.13 7.14
N GLU A 67 -7.67 20.55 8.14
CA GLU A 67 -6.77 21.28 9.04
C GLU A 67 -5.34 21.36 8.50
N ASP A 68 -4.72 20.20 8.19
CA ASP A 68 -3.36 20.09 7.64
C ASP A 68 -3.36 19.12 6.46
N PRO A 69 -3.14 19.60 5.23
CA PRO A 69 -3.09 18.74 4.04
C PRO A 69 -1.81 17.90 3.93
N SER A 70 -0.73 18.25 4.61
CA SER A 70 0.63 17.76 4.32
C SER A 70 0.78 16.24 4.43
N LEU A 71 0.08 15.61 5.39
CA LEU A 71 0.13 14.15 5.61
C LEU A 71 -1.09 13.40 5.06
N ILE A 72 -2.08 14.10 4.51
CA ILE A 72 -3.33 13.48 4.07
C ILE A 72 -3.64 13.66 2.59
N ILE A 73 -3.06 14.67 1.91
CA ILE A 73 -3.26 14.92 0.48
C ILE A 73 -2.00 14.51 -0.29
N TYR A 74 -2.09 13.42 -1.02
CA TYR A 74 -1.01 12.85 -1.84
C TYR A 74 -1.62 11.96 -2.94
N ALA A 75 -0.81 11.50 -3.88
CA ALA A 75 -1.20 10.51 -4.88
C ALA A 75 -0.79 9.11 -4.42
N PRO A 76 -1.68 8.28 -3.85
CA PRO A 76 -1.32 6.94 -3.39
C PRO A 76 -0.88 6.01 -4.51
N VAL A 77 -1.39 6.22 -5.72
CA VAL A 77 -1.07 5.40 -6.91
C VAL A 77 -0.69 6.30 -8.07
N ARG A 78 0.48 6.05 -8.64
CA ARG A 78 0.94 6.66 -9.90
C ARG A 78 1.46 5.60 -10.86
N VAL A 79 1.31 5.85 -12.14
CA VAL A 79 1.80 4.99 -13.21
C VAL A 79 2.96 5.69 -13.95
N LEU A 80 4.07 4.99 -14.12
CA LEU A 80 5.24 5.43 -14.88
C LEU A 80 5.53 4.39 -15.97
N GLY A 81 5.02 4.61 -17.17
CA GLY A 81 5.13 3.62 -18.25
C GLY A 81 4.53 2.28 -17.86
N ASN A 82 5.35 1.24 -17.80
CA ASN A 82 4.95 -0.11 -17.42
C ASN A 82 5.04 -0.41 -15.90
N LYS A 83 5.19 0.63 -15.08
CA LYS A 83 5.30 0.51 -13.61
C LYS A 83 4.11 1.14 -12.92
N THR A 84 3.52 0.43 -11.96
CA THR A 84 2.53 0.98 -11.04
C THR A 84 3.17 1.13 -9.66
N ILE A 85 3.18 2.35 -9.14
CA ILE A 85 3.72 2.71 -7.83
C ILE A 85 2.54 2.91 -6.89
N VAL A 86 2.57 2.29 -5.71
CA VAL A 86 1.53 2.42 -4.67
C VAL A 86 2.18 2.68 -3.31
N THR A 87 1.70 3.70 -2.58
CA THR A 87 2.25 4.05 -1.26
C THR A 87 1.18 4.64 -0.32
N ASN A 88 1.53 4.81 0.96
CA ASN A 88 0.68 5.44 1.96
C ASN A 88 0.97 6.93 2.20
N GLY A 89 1.74 7.59 1.34
CA GLY A 89 2.11 8.99 1.54
C GLY A 89 2.75 9.64 0.31
N ASP A 90 3.30 10.82 0.48
CA ASP A 90 3.93 11.64 -0.56
C ASP A 90 5.23 11.04 -1.15
N GLN A 91 5.76 9.97 -0.56
CA GLN A 91 6.88 9.23 -1.14
C GLN A 91 6.55 8.61 -2.50
N THR A 92 5.26 8.52 -2.90
CA THR A 92 4.88 8.12 -4.27
C THR A 92 5.58 9.00 -5.31
N ASP A 93 5.56 10.33 -5.10
CA ASP A 93 6.18 11.28 -6.01
C ASP A 93 7.71 11.12 -6.02
N THR A 94 8.30 10.88 -4.84
CA THR A 94 9.74 10.60 -4.71
C THR A 94 10.17 9.37 -5.51
N ILE A 95 9.39 8.27 -5.40
CA ILE A 95 9.66 7.04 -6.16
C ILE A 95 9.47 7.29 -7.65
N TYR A 96 8.37 7.95 -8.04
CA TYR A 96 8.07 8.28 -9.44
C TYR A 96 9.21 9.08 -10.08
N GLU A 97 9.61 10.19 -9.46
CA GLU A 97 10.68 11.06 -9.97
C GLU A 97 12.05 10.36 -9.98
N GLY A 98 12.35 9.54 -8.96
CA GLY A 98 13.58 8.78 -8.89
C GLY A 98 13.68 7.76 -10.02
N MET A 99 12.61 6.97 -10.21
CA MET A 99 12.57 5.93 -11.25
C MET A 99 12.51 6.55 -12.66
N ASP A 100 11.89 7.70 -12.86
CA ASP A 100 11.94 8.46 -14.11
C ASP A 100 13.37 8.88 -14.45
N LYS A 101 14.18 9.17 -13.44
CA LYS A 101 15.63 9.45 -13.55
C LYS A 101 16.50 8.19 -13.53
N GLN A 102 15.93 7.01 -13.80
CA GLN A 102 16.61 5.71 -13.86
C GLN A 102 17.22 5.22 -12.53
N MET A 103 16.77 5.74 -11.38
CA MET A 103 17.11 5.18 -10.09
C MET A 103 16.34 3.88 -9.85
N THR A 104 16.89 2.98 -9.04
CA THR A 104 16.13 1.81 -8.53
C THR A 104 15.06 2.25 -7.53
N PHE A 105 14.11 1.35 -7.22
CA PHE A 105 13.10 1.58 -6.19
C PHE A 105 13.73 1.93 -4.83
N GLU A 106 14.73 1.17 -4.40
CA GLU A 106 15.45 1.39 -3.14
C GLU A 106 16.25 2.70 -3.15
N GLN A 107 16.89 3.02 -4.28
CA GLN A 107 17.64 4.29 -4.40
C GLN A 107 16.70 5.48 -4.30
N SER A 108 15.53 5.41 -4.92
CA SER A 108 14.51 6.47 -4.86
C SER A 108 14.03 6.75 -3.43
N LEU A 109 13.97 5.72 -2.58
CA LEU A 109 13.54 5.83 -1.19
C LEU A 109 14.63 6.28 -0.20
N ARG A 110 15.89 6.44 -0.63
CA ARG A 110 17.00 6.77 0.29
C ARG A 110 16.87 8.11 0.99
N SER A 111 16.19 9.08 0.37
CA SER A 111 15.92 10.39 0.96
C SER A 111 14.71 10.42 1.89
N ARG A 112 14.00 9.32 2.05
CA ARG A 112 12.79 9.22 2.87
C ARG A 112 13.02 8.42 4.13
N GLU A 113 12.24 8.74 5.15
CA GLU A 113 12.15 8.02 6.40
C GLU A 113 10.67 7.78 6.71
N PHE A 114 10.32 7.30 7.90
CA PHE A 114 8.95 7.25 8.41
C PHE A 114 8.34 8.66 8.54
N GLU A 115 7.04 8.76 8.82
CA GLU A 115 6.38 10.06 9.00
C GLU A 115 6.80 10.71 10.34
N PRO A 116 6.96 12.06 10.39
CA PRO A 116 7.42 12.77 11.59
C PRO A 116 6.29 13.01 12.60
N ASP A 117 5.35 12.08 12.71
CA ASP A 117 4.12 12.15 13.52
C ASP A 117 4.28 11.45 14.88
N GLY A 118 5.29 11.87 15.67
CA GLY A 118 5.48 11.33 17.02
C GLY A 118 4.18 11.38 17.86
N PRO A 119 3.92 10.37 18.70
CA PRO A 119 4.78 9.24 19.05
C PRO A 119 4.66 8.02 18.13
N ASN A 120 3.77 8.02 17.13
CA ASN A 120 3.53 6.86 16.29
C ASN A 120 4.65 6.62 15.28
N TYR A 121 5.26 7.70 14.75
CA TYR A 121 6.25 7.62 13.67
C TYR A 121 5.78 6.67 12.57
N THR A 122 4.61 7.00 11.99
CA THR A 122 3.89 6.16 11.03
C THR A 122 4.82 5.60 9.96
N PRO A 123 4.90 4.27 9.82
CA PRO A 123 5.73 3.66 8.78
C PRO A 123 5.30 4.10 7.39
N ARG A 124 6.28 4.38 6.51
CA ARG A 124 6.03 4.54 5.09
C ARG A 124 6.11 3.18 4.42
N ILE A 125 4.98 2.70 3.92
CA ILE A 125 4.89 1.48 3.12
C ILE A 125 4.78 1.84 1.65
N SER A 126 5.46 1.11 0.79
CA SER A 126 5.49 1.35 -0.64
C SER A 126 5.53 0.03 -1.40
N GLY A 127 4.98 0.05 -2.62
CA GLY A 127 5.07 -1.05 -3.56
C GLY A 127 5.30 -0.52 -4.99
N VAL A 128 6.00 -1.29 -5.80
CA VAL A 128 6.16 -1.07 -7.22
C VAL A 128 5.92 -2.38 -7.96
N MET A 129 5.03 -2.35 -8.94
CA MET A 129 4.79 -3.44 -9.89
C MET A 129 5.43 -3.07 -11.21
N HIS A 130 6.08 -4.03 -11.84
CA HIS A 130 6.67 -3.90 -13.17
C HIS A 130 6.10 -5.00 -14.08
N ILE A 131 5.43 -4.58 -15.15
CA ILE A 131 4.83 -5.48 -16.14
C ILE A 131 5.43 -5.16 -17.50
N GLU A 132 6.21 -6.07 -18.06
CA GLU A 132 6.88 -5.87 -19.32
C GLU A 132 6.95 -7.16 -20.13
N ASN A 133 6.49 -7.13 -21.41
CA ASN A 133 6.59 -8.26 -22.34
C ASN A 133 6.06 -9.58 -21.77
N GLY A 134 4.94 -9.55 -21.02
CA GLY A 134 4.37 -10.73 -20.35
C GLY A 134 5.10 -11.19 -19.10
N THR A 135 6.18 -10.52 -18.71
CA THR A 135 6.82 -10.72 -17.40
C THR A 135 6.21 -9.83 -16.35
N TYR A 136 6.18 -10.32 -15.13
CA TYR A 136 5.67 -9.59 -13.98
C TYR A 136 6.55 -9.80 -12.77
N ASN A 137 6.96 -8.73 -12.14
CA ASN A 137 7.61 -8.74 -10.84
C ASN A 137 7.14 -7.53 -10.01
N TYR A 138 7.38 -7.58 -8.72
CA TYR A 138 7.11 -6.44 -7.84
C TYR A 138 8.05 -6.43 -6.64
N ALA A 139 8.16 -5.24 -6.05
CA ALA A 139 8.84 -5.06 -4.77
C ALA A 139 7.97 -4.29 -3.81
N MET A 140 8.12 -4.57 -2.51
CA MET A 140 7.48 -3.84 -1.41
C MET A 140 8.55 -3.32 -0.46
N SER A 141 8.29 -2.19 0.18
CA SER A 141 9.21 -1.57 1.14
C SER A 141 8.47 -1.03 2.35
N ILE A 142 9.16 -1.04 3.49
CA ILE A 142 8.74 -0.34 4.69
C ILE A 142 9.91 0.47 5.27
N LEU A 143 9.66 1.73 5.56
CA LEU A 143 10.55 2.63 6.30
C LEU A 143 9.89 2.88 7.65
N LYS A 144 10.51 2.47 8.74
CA LYS A 144 9.93 2.60 10.08
C LYS A 144 10.96 3.02 11.11
N SER A 145 10.51 3.61 12.21
CA SER A 145 11.37 3.92 13.33
C SER A 145 11.94 2.65 13.98
N ASN A 146 13.15 2.72 14.47
CA ASN A 146 13.75 1.65 15.24
C ASN A 146 13.23 1.71 16.69
N ASN A 147 12.17 0.93 16.98
CA ASN A 147 11.51 0.89 18.28
C ASN A 147 11.05 2.28 18.79
N GLY A 148 10.49 3.10 17.90
CA GLY A 148 10.03 4.45 18.25
C GLY A 148 11.14 5.50 18.40
N ASN A 149 12.39 5.18 18.06
CA ASN A 149 13.47 6.15 18.07
C ASN A 149 13.37 7.09 16.85
N PRO A 150 13.16 8.42 17.05
CA PRO A 150 13.02 9.37 15.95
C PRO A 150 14.28 9.57 15.11
N GLU A 151 15.44 9.23 15.64
CA GLU A 151 16.74 9.42 14.97
C GLU A 151 17.24 8.17 14.24
N SER A 152 16.46 7.07 14.27
CA SER A 152 16.87 5.79 13.70
C SER A 152 15.80 5.20 12.81
N CYS A 153 16.07 5.14 11.48
CA CYS A 153 15.17 4.56 10.49
C CYS A 153 15.63 3.17 10.04
N CYS A 154 14.76 2.19 10.22
CA CYS A 154 14.92 0.86 9.64
C CYS A 154 14.30 0.85 8.22
N ARG A 155 15.03 0.26 7.26
CA ARG A 155 14.64 0.19 5.84
C ARG A 155 14.64 -1.26 5.38
N TYR A 156 13.50 -1.75 4.94
CA TYR A 156 13.37 -3.10 4.42
C TYR A 156 12.76 -3.05 3.02
N THR A 157 13.30 -3.86 2.12
CA THR A 157 12.76 -4.08 0.78
C THR A 157 12.63 -5.58 0.54
N PHE A 158 11.48 -5.99 0.01
CA PHE A 158 11.12 -7.36 -0.31
C PHE A 158 10.84 -7.43 -1.81
N ALA A 159 11.63 -8.19 -2.56
CA ALA A 159 11.50 -8.33 -3.99
C ALA A 159 10.91 -9.71 -4.34
N TYR A 160 9.95 -9.72 -5.24
CA TYR A 160 9.23 -10.92 -5.70
C TYR A 160 9.38 -11.04 -7.20
N GLU A 161 10.28 -11.93 -7.60
CA GLU A 161 10.52 -12.30 -8.99
C GLU A 161 9.64 -13.49 -9.38
N ASN A 162 9.06 -13.45 -10.57
CA ASN A 162 8.18 -14.51 -11.08
C ASN A 162 7.02 -14.87 -10.11
N PRO A 163 6.16 -13.93 -9.75
CA PRO A 163 5.07 -14.17 -8.80
C PRO A 163 4.18 -15.35 -9.18
N VAL A 164 3.86 -16.17 -8.20
CA VAL A 164 3.06 -17.38 -8.37
C VAL A 164 1.60 -17.03 -8.59
N ALA A 165 0.93 -17.73 -9.51
CA ALA A 165 -0.49 -17.55 -9.75
C ALA A 165 -1.31 -17.88 -8.49
N GLY A 166 -2.28 -17.02 -8.14
CA GLY A 166 -3.10 -17.15 -6.96
C GLY A 166 -2.47 -16.61 -5.67
N GLU A 167 -1.23 -16.09 -5.74
CA GLU A 167 -0.51 -15.57 -4.57
C GLU A 167 -0.33 -14.05 -4.63
N GLY A 168 -0.35 -13.43 -3.46
CA GLY A 168 0.00 -12.03 -3.25
C GLY A 168 0.62 -11.80 -1.89
N HIS A 169 1.11 -10.59 -1.69
CA HIS A 169 1.72 -10.16 -0.43
C HIS A 169 1.03 -8.93 0.11
N PHE A 170 0.76 -8.97 1.40
CA PHE A 170 0.10 -7.90 2.13
C PHE A 170 1.05 -7.28 3.16
N ILE A 171 1.28 -5.96 3.03
CA ILE A 171 2.01 -5.14 3.99
C ILE A 171 1.10 -4.05 4.54
N HIS A 172 1.26 -3.72 5.81
CA HIS A 172 0.44 -2.67 6.46
C HIS A 172 1.28 -1.86 7.46
N THR A 173 0.76 -0.72 7.92
CA THR A 173 1.58 0.20 8.75
C THR A 173 1.68 -0.24 10.20
N TYR A 174 0.62 -0.83 10.80
CA TYR A 174 0.57 -1.14 12.23
C TYR A 174 0.17 -2.58 12.51
N MET A 175 0.85 -3.21 13.48
CA MET A 175 0.55 -4.59 13.91
C MET A 175 -0.85 -4.74 14.49
N CYS A 176 -1.33 -3.73 15.20
CA CYS A 176 -2.66 -3.69 15.81
C CYS A 176 -3.00 -2.25 16.22
N ASP A 177 -4.16 -2.06 16.83
CA ASP A 177 -4.51 -0.81 17.51
C ASP A 177 -3.67 -0.63 18.78
N GLY A 178 -3.44 0.62 19.19
CA GLY A 178 -2.62 0.95 20.35
C GLY A 178 -2.37 2.45 20.53
N ASN A 179 -1.65 2.79 21.59
CA ASN A 179 -1.18 4.14 21.86
C ASN A 179 0.18 4.10 22.62
N PRO A 180 1.31 4.37 21.93
CA PRO A 180 1.44 4.58 20.49
C PRO A 180 1.08 3.34 19.66
N LEU A 181 0.83 3.53 18.37
CA LEU A 181 0.54 2.45 17.44
C LEU A 181 1.82 1.64 17.17
N PRO A 182 1.81 0.30 17.39
CA PRO A 182 2.99 -0.52 17.10
C PRO A 182 3.18 -0.70 15.60
N SER A 183 4.38 -0.36 15.11
CA SER A 183 4.75 -0.53 13.70
C SER A 183 4.70 -1.99 13.25
N PHE A 184 4.35 -2.22 11.97
CA PHE A 184 4.40 -3.55 11.36
C PHE A 184 5.80 -4.19 11.50
N GLU A 185 5.82 -5.50 11.76
CA GLU A 185 7.03 -6.31 11.90
C GLU A 185 6.96 -7.57 11.03
N GLY A 186 8.13 -8.02 10.60
CA GLY A 186 8.27 -9.21 9.78
C GLY A 186 8.21 -8.93 8.28
N GLU A 187 7.97 -9.99 7.51
CA GLU A 187 7.82 -9.97 6.06
C GLU A 187 6.37 -9.68 5.67
N PRO A 188 6.11 -9.13 4.47
CA PRO A 188 4.76 -9.04 3.93
C PRO A 188 4.06 -10.40 3.96
N LYS A 189 2.81 -10.41 4.40
CA LYS A 189 2.04 -11.64 4.63
C LYS A 189 1.61 -12.27 3.31
N LEU A 190 1.89 -13.56 3.10
CA LEU A 190 1.43 -14.31 1.92
C LEU A 190 -0.08 -14.54 2.02
N ILE A 191 -0.83 -14.10 1.01
CA ILE A 191 -2.30 -14.20 0.93
C ILE A 191 -2.74 -14.75 -0.43
N GLY A 192 -3.97 -15.27 -0.50
CA GLY A 192 -4.62 -15.67 -1.75
C GLY A 192 -5.16 -14.48 -2.53
N ILE A 193 -5.04 -14.52 -3.86
CA ILE A 193 -5.61 -13.52 -4.78
C ILE A 193 -6.64 -14.18 -5.68
N PRO A 194 -7.95 -13.84 -5.58
CA PRO A 194 -9.00 -14.40 -6.43
C PRO A 194 -8.92 -13.86 -7.87
N ASN A 195 -9.63 -14.51 -8.79
CA ASN A 195 -9.74 -14.06 -10.18
C ASN A 195 -10.68 -12.87 -10.36
N ASP A 196 -11.68 -12.78 -9.50
CA ASP A 196 -12.72 -11.75 -9.56
C ASP A 196 -12.34 -10.52 -8.74
N MET A 197 -12.38 -9.35 -9.37
CA MET A 197 -12.02 -8.08 -8.74
C MET A 197 -13.09 -7.62 -7.76
N ASP A 198 -14.36 -7.84 -8.08
CA ASP A 198 -15.48 -7.40 -7.24
C ASP A 198 -15.52 -8.25 -5.97
N GLU A 199 -15.36 -9.57 -6.09
CA GLU A 199 -15.20 -10.48 -4.93
C GLU A 199 -14.06 -10.03 -4.01
N PHE A 200 -12.91 -9.70 -4.57
CA PHE A 200 -11.76 -9.24 -3.78
C PHE A 200 -12.01 -7.89 -3.10
N THR A 201 -12.63 -6.97 -3.82
CA THR A 201 -12.99 -5.64 -3.31
C THR A 201 -13.98 -5.75 -2.14
N GLU A 202 -15.04 -6.54 -2.30
CA GLU A 202 -16.03 -6.80 -1.25
C GLU A 202 -15.39 -7.48 -0.02
N THR A 203 -14.53 -8.48 -0.24
CA THR A 203 -13.80 -9.16 0.84
C THR A 203 -12.96 -8.18 1.63
N LEU A 204 -12.16 -7.34 0.96
CA LEU A 204 -11.33 -6.34 1.64
C LEU A 204 -12.19 -5.33 2.40
N TRP A 205 -13.20 -4.75 1.73
CA TRP A 205 -14.01 -3.68 2.32
C TRP A 205 -14.82 -4.13 3.53
N HIS A 206 -15.42 -5.31 3.48
CA HIS A 206 -16.22 -5.86 4.58
C HIS A 206 -15.39 -6.48 5.72
N SER A 207 -14.09 -6.71 5.48
CA SER A 207 -13.19 -7.21 6.52
C SER A 207 -12.50 -6.11 7.30
N LEU A 208 -12.44 -4.89 6.77
CA LEU A 208 -11.94 -3.71 7.49
C LEU A 208 -12.91 -3.30 8.61
N ASN A 209 -12.35 -2.92 9.77
CA ASN A 209 -13.15 -2.42 10.90
C ASN A 209 -14.03 -1.24 10.46
N GLU A 210 -15.34 -1.35 10.71
CA GLU A 210 -16.37 -0.45 10.23
C GLU A 210 -16.19 0.99 10.73
N ASP A 211 -15.72 1.16 11.97
CA ASP A 211 -15.56 2.46 12.59
C ASP A 211 -14.33 3.23 12.06
N ASN A 212 -13.36 2.51 11.50
CA ASN A 212 -12.06 3.06 11.11
C ASN A 212 -11.80 3.08 9.60
N LYS A 213 -12.53 2.30 8.79
CA LYS A 213 -12.33 2.26 7.34
C LYS A 213 -12.69 3.60 6.68
N VAL A 214 -11.89 4.01 5.68
CA VAL A 214 -12.03 5.32 5.02
C VAL A 214 -12.17 5.17 3.52
N SER A 215 -11.18 4.56 2.84
CA SER A 215 -11.17 4.40 1.38
C SER A 215 -10.44 3.14 0.98
N LEU A 216 -10.89 2.54 -0.12
CA LEU A 216 -10.30 1.35 -0.74
C LEU A 216 -10.13 1.58 -2.24
N PHE A 217 -8.99 1.18 -2.77
CA PHE A 217 -8.68 1.10 -4.19
C PHE A 217 -8.27 -0.32 -4.53
N VAL A 218 -8.81 -0.87 -5.62
CA VAL A 218 -8.44 -2.18 -6.17
C VAL A 218 -8.27 -2.05 -7.68
N ARG A 219 -7.20 -2.63 -8.23
CA ARG A 219 -6.93 -2.65 -9.66
C ARG A 219 -6.43 -4.03 -10.10
N TYR A 220 -7.03 -4.55 -11.17
CA TYR A 220 -6.62 -5.73 -11.90
C TYR A 220 -6.13 -5.33 -13.29
N ILE A 221 -4.91 -5.73 -13.66
CA ILE A 221 -4.23 -5.32 -14.90
C ILE A 221 -4.05 -6.55 -15.80
N LEU A 222 -4.63 -6.53 -16.98
CA LEU A 222 -4.70 -7.64 -17.94
C LEU A 222 -3.42 -7.88 -18.78
N SER A 223 -2.30 -7.23 -18.50
CA SER A 223 -1.13 -7.23 -19.40
C SER A 223 -0.22 -8.47 -19.30
N LEU A 224 -0.64 -9.54 -18.63
CA LEU A 224 0.16 -10.77 -18.48
C LEU A 224 -0.08 -11.80 -19.59
N ILE A 225 -0.99 -11.52 -20.52
CA ILE A 225 -1.26 -12.40 -21.67
C ILE A 225 -0.57 -11.85 -22.91
N HIS A 226 0.29 -12.66 -23.53
CA HIS A 226 0.71 -12.40 -24.91
C HIS A 226 -0.47 -12.71 -25.84
N ILE A 227 -1.02 -11.69 -26.48
CA ILE A 227 -1.97 -11.84 -27.59
C ILE A 227 -1.18 -11.97 -28.88
#